data_7078f6ef2b4a223b64218edd2c78fa67
#
_entry.id   7078f6ef2b4a223b64218edd2c78fa67
#
_cell.length_a   1.000
_cell.length_b   1.000
_cell.length_c   1.000
_cell.angle_alpha   90.00
_cell.angle_beta   90.00
_cell.angle_gamma   90.00
#
_symmetry.space_group_name_H-M   'P 1'
#
loop_
_entity.id
_entity.type
_entity.pdbx_description
1 polymer ?
#
loop_
_entity_poly.entity_id
_entity_poly.type
_entity_poly.pdbx_seq_one_letter_code
_entity_poly.pdbx_strand_id
1 'polypeptide(L)'
;MERGRERGLGQWVSRTFWSTFRNSRQVERALNRVLKPLAVGQRGLNVGAGERRAHQALITVDLDRSLAIDCVADAKRLPFQDRAFAVVLSQEALEHVPDPFQAVREMGRVLNRSGRLLLQVPFVLGYHPDPEDFWRFTAAGLRGLFEQAGLQCEQVEVAYGAGTGLHRILVEFGAGVVERLFAPAYRPAKGCLAIMFYPLKWLDGWLAKRDSNRIAGGFIGIGTKPA
;
A
#
# COMPACT_ATOMS: atom_id res chain seq x y z
N MET A 1 18.64 24.40 -5.72
CA MET A 1 18.65 24.06 -7.15
C MET A 1 19.61 22.90 -7.38
N GLU A 2 19.21 21.64 -7.14
CA GLU A 2 19.97 20.44 -7.55
C GLU A 2 19.21 19.15 -7.19
N ARG A 3 17.98 18.99 -7.69
CA ARG A 3 17.22 17.70 -7.64
C ARG A 3 16.77 17.27 -9.03
N GLY A 4 17.56 17.51 -10.07
CA GLY A 4 17.11 17.37 -11.46
C GLY A 4 17.83 16.35 -12.33
N ARG A 5 18.70 15.47 -11.82
CA ARG A 5 19.56 14.70 -12.75
C ARG A 5 19.97 13.27 -12.37
N GLU A 6 19.17 12.55 -11.57
CA GLU A 6 19.39 11.09 -11.40
C GLU A 6 18.15 10.29 -11.84
N ARG A 7 17.61 10.59 -13.01
CA ARG A 7 16.45 9.88 -13.60
C ARG A 7 16.91 8.85 -14.63
N GLY A 8 17.73 7.88 -14.22
CA GLY A 8 18.21 6.84 -15.14
C GLY A 8 18.02 5.44 -14.56
N LEU A 9 19.14 4.76 -14.41
CA LEU A 9 19.22 3.36 -14.00
C LEU A 9 18.70 3.13 -12.57
N GLY A 10 18.96 4.06 -11.63
CA GLY A 10 18.53 3.94 -10.23
C GLY A 10 17.01 3.97 -10.05
N GLN A 11 16.30 4.81 -10.81
CA GLN A 11 14.83 4.81 -10.80
C GLN A 11 14.24 3.58 -11.47
N TRP A 12 14.87 3.07 -12.54
CA TRP A 12 14.43 1.84 -13.19
C TRP A 12 14.60 0.63 -12.26
N VAL A 13 15.75 0.50 -11.59
CA VAL A 13 16.01 -0.53 -10.58
C VAL A 13 15.02 -0.38 -9.41
N SER A 14 14.83 0.83 -8.89
CA SER A 14 13.85 1.11 -7.85
C SER A 14 12.45 0.70 -8.29
N ARG A 15 11.97 1.13 -9.46
CA ARG A 15 10.65 0.78 -9.96
C ARG A 15 10.46 -0.71 -10.20
N THR A 16 11.46 -1.40 -10.73
CA THR A 16 11.35 -2.83 -11.07
C THR A 16 11.46 -3.72 -9.84
N PHE A 17 12.33 -3.40 -8.90
CA PHE A 17 12.60 -4.26 -7.75
C PHE A 17 11.83 -3.86 -6.48
N TRP A 18 11.39 -2.60 -6.35
CA TRP A 18 10.64 -2.10 -5.19
C TRP A 18 9.13 -1.98 -5.42
N SER A 19 8.68 -1.79 -6.68
CA SER A 19 7.27 -1.54 -6.98
C SER A 19 6.37 -2.79 -7.02
N THR A 20 6.91 -3.99 -6.83
CA THR A 20 6.18 -5.27 -6.94
C THR A 20 5.12 -5.50 -5.86
N PHE A 21 5.07 -4.69 -4.81
CA PHE A 21 4.10 -4.83 -3.72
C PHE A 21 2.66 -4.54 -4.15
N ARG A 22 2.46 -3.64 -5.13
CA ARG A 22 1.13 -3.21 -5.58
C ARG A 22 0.57 -4.05 -6.73
N ASN A 23 1.33 -5.00 -7.29
CA ASN A 23 0.98 -5.73 -8.51
C ASN A 23 0.86 -7.25 -8.31
N SER A 24 0.62 -7.74 -7.09
CA SER A 24 0.33 -9.16 -6.92
C SER A 24 -1.01 -9.51 -7.56
N ARG A 25 -1.19 -10.76 -8.02
CA ARG A 25 -2.47 -11.24 -8.57
C ARG A 25 -3.62 -11.08 -7.57
N GLN A 26 -3.34 -11.16 -6.29
CA GLN A 26 -4.32 -10.95 -5.21
C GLN A 26 -4.76 -9.50 -5.15
N VAL A 27 -3.82 -8.54 -5.19
CA VAL A 27 -4.11 -7.11 -5.24
C VAL A 27 -4.92 -6.75 -6.48
N GLU A 28 -4.53 -7.25 -7.67
CA GLU A 28 -5.28 -7.03 -8.91
C GLU A 28 -6.71 -7.57 -8.83
N ARG A 29 -6.91 -8.76 -8.25
CA ARG A 29 -8.25 -9.34 -8.05
C ARG A 29 -9.09 -8.48 -7.11
N ALA A 30 -8.52 -8.03 -5.99
CA ALA A 30 -9.21 -7.18 -5.03
C ALA A 30 -9.58 -5.83 -5.65
N LEU A 31 -8.66 -5.18 -6.36
CA LEU A 31 -8.94 -3.94 -7.11
C LEU A 31 -10.05 -4.15 -8.14
N ASN A 32 -10.00 -5.23 -8.91
CA ASN A 32 -11.04 -5.54 -9.90
C ASN A 32 -12.40 -5.76 -9.25
N ARG A 33 -12.49 -6.36 -8.05
CA ARG A 33 -13.76 -6.54 -7.31
C ARG A 33 -14.41 -5.21 -6.95
N VAL A 34 -13.63 -4.20 -6.59
CA VAL A 34 -14.17 -2.90 -6.16
C VAL A 34 -14.33 -1.92 -7.31
N LEU A 35 -13.49 -1.99 -8.34
CA LEU A 35 -13.48 -1.03 -9.46
C LEU A 35 -14.41 -1.42 -10.61
N LYS A 36 -14.50 -2.71 -10.97
CA LYS A 36 -15.38 -3.16 -12.07
C LYS A 36 -16.86 -2.81 -11.88
N PRO A 37 -17.43 -2.85 -10.65
CA PRO A 37 -18.82 -2.46 -10.44
C PRO A 37 -19.09 -0.95 -10.50
N LEU A 38 -18.06 -0.09 -10.63
CA LEU A 38 -18.27 1.34 -10.80
C LEU A 38 -19.07 1.60 -12.08
N ALA A 39 -20.31 2.02 -11.91
CA ALA A 39 -21.16 2.41 -13.03
C ALA A 39 -20.64 3.69 -13.68
N VAL A 40 -21.02 3.90 -14.95
CA VAL A 40 -20.70 5.14 -15.67
C VAL A 40 -21.26 6.34 -14.89
N GLY A 41 -20.39 7.31 -14.61
CA GLY A 41 -20.75 8.51 -13.81
C GLY A 41 -20.50 8.38 -12.30
N GLN A 42 -20.26 7.20 -11.76
CA GLN A 42 -19.83 7.05 -10.37
C GLN A 42 -18.36 7.42 -10.20
N ARG A 43 -18.05 8.06 -9.08
CA ARG A 43 -16.69 8.44 -8.72
C ARG A 43 -16.16 7.59 -7.58
N GLY A 44 -14.87 7.29 -7.63
CA GLY A 44 -14.12 6.72 -6.53
C GLY A 44 -13.06 7.69 -6.03
N LEU A 45 -12.48 7.35 -4.89
CA LEU A 45 -11.42 8.10 -4.22
C LEU A 45 -10.22 7.20 -3.98
N ASN A 46 -9.00 7.69 -4.22
CA ASN A 46 -7.74 7.03 -3.87
C ASN A 46 -6.98 7.92 -2.88
N VAL A 47 -6.89 7.48 -1.62
CA VAL A 47 -6.28 8.22 -0.51
C VAL A 47 -4.86 7.71 -0.27
N GLY A 48 -3.89 8.61 -0.21
CA GLY A 48 -2.47 8.27 -0.21
C GLY A 48 -2.07 7.71 -1.59
N ALA A 49 -2.45 8.42 -2.65
CA ALA A 49 -2.31 7.93 -4.02
C ALA A 49 -0.85 7.84 -4.48
N GLY A 50 0.03 8.65 -3.91
CA GLY A 50 1.40 8.81 -4.40
C GLY A 50 1.40 9.26 -5.86
N GLU A 51 2.39 8.82 -6.62
CA GLU A 51 2.52 9.15 -8.06
C GLU A 51 1.54 8.40 -8.98
N ARG A 52 0.67 7.53 -8.47
CA ARG A 52 -0.12 6.61 -9.30
C ARG A 52 -1.62 6.86 -9.23
N ARG A 53 -2.22 6.99 -10.40
CA ARG A 53 -3.66 6.89 -10.57
C ARG A 53 -4.03 5.43 -10.87
N ALA A 54 -4.62 4.74 -9.90
CA ALA A 54 -5.00 3.32 -10.03
C ALA A 54 -6.11 3.08 -11.08
N HIS A 55 -6.99 4.07 -11.31
CA HIS A 55 -8.06 4.03 -12.30
C HIS A 55 -8.51 5.45 -12.67
N GLN A 56 -8.96 5.68 -13.90
CA GLN A 56 -9.34 7.01 -14.39
C GLN A 56 -10.55 7.63 -13.64
N ALA A 57 -11.46 6.78 -13.15
CA ALA A 57 -12.64 7.22 -12.38
C ALA A 57 -12.33 7.59 -10.91
N LEU A 58 -11.07 7.49 -10.49
CA LEU A 58 -10.65 7.82 -9.13
C LEU A 58 -10.13 9.26 -9.06
N ILE A 59 -10.64 10.01 -8.10
CA ILE A 59 -10.01 11.24 -7.61
C ILE A 59 -8.84 10.82 -6.73
N THR A 60 -7.67 11.39 -6.97
CA THR A 60 -6.44 11.11 -6.22
C THR A 60 -6.21 12.16 -5.14
N VAL A 61 -5.95 11.69 -3.92
CA VAL A 61 -5.66 12.54 -2.75
C VAL A 61 -4.34 12.11 -2.15
N ASP A 62 -3.50 13.08 -1.84
CA ASP A 62 -2.28 12.87 -1.09
C ASP A 62 -1.95 14.12 -0.25
N LEU A 63 -1.06 13.99 0.73
CA LEU A 63 -0.56 15.11 1.51
C LEU A 63 0.61 15.83 0.81
N ASP A 64 1.34 15.12 -0.06
CA ASP A 64 2.49 15.65 -0.79
C ASP A 64 2.04 16.50 -1.99
N ARG A 65 2.26 17.80 -1.87
CA ARG A 65 1.95 18.82 -2.92
C ARG A 65 2.82 18.71 -4.17
N SER A 66 3.92 17.97 -4.11
CA SER A 66 4.82 17.81 -5.26
C SER A 66 4.31 16.80 -6.29
N LEU A 67 3.30 16.02 -5.93
CA LEU A 67 2.71 14.98 -6.77
C LEU A 67 1.66 15.55 -7.72
N ALA A 68 1.52 14.94 -8.89
CA ALA A 68 0.45 15.25 -9.84
C ALA A 68 -0.86 14.57 -9.42
N ILE A 69 -1.51 15.11 -8.38
CA ILE A 69 -2.76 14.61 -7.77
C ILE A 69 -3.92 15.60 -7.97
N ASP A 70 -5.15 15.11 -7.82
CA ASP A 70 -6.34 15.94 -8.01
C ASP A 70 -6.63 16.84 -6.80
N CYS A 71 -6.27 16.39 -5.58
CA CYS A 71 -6.54 17.12 -4.34
C CYS A 71 -5.44 16.89 -3.30
N VAL A 72 -4.94 17.95 -2.69
CA VAL A 72 -4.01 17.89 -1.56
C VAL A 72 -4.81 17.92 -0.27
N ALA A 73 -4.77 16.85 0.52
CA ALA A 73 -5.47 16.78 1.80
C ALA A 73 -4.89 15.72 2.74
N ASP A 74 -5.13 15.92 4.04
CA ASP A 74 -4.83 14.93 5.08
C ASP A 74 -5.91 13.84 5.08
N ALA A 75 -5.48 12.58 5.05
CA ALA A 75 -6.38 11.41 5.11
C ALA A 75 -7.28 11.43 6.36
N LYS A 76 -6.85 12.07 7.44
CA LYS A 76 -7.61 12.22 8.69
C LYS A 76 -8.71 13.28 8.61
N ARG A 77 -8.74 14.10 7.54
CA ARG A 77 -9.71 15.17 7.31
C ARG A 77 -9.91 15.40 5.82
N LEU A 78 -10.70 14.55 5.19
CA LEU A 78 -10.95 14.61 3.76
C LEU A 78 -11.92 15.76 3.41
N PRO A 79 -11.61 16.63 2.42
CA PRO A 79 -12.41 17.80 2.06
C PRO A 79 -13.60 17.44 1.15
N PHE A 80 -14.26 16.34 1.43
CA PHE A 80 -15.42 15.85 0.68
C PHE A 80 -16.64 15.69 1.58
N GLN A 81 -17.80 15.81 0.97
CA GLN A 81 -19.07 15.59 1.66
C GLN A 81 -19.24 14.11 2.05
N ASP A 82 -20.09 13.87 3.04
CA ASP A 82 -20.51 12.52 3.40
C ASP A 82 -21.10 11.81 2.20
N ARG A 83 -20.79 10.52 2.07
CA ARG A 83 -21.40 9.67 1.03
C ARG A 83 -21.18 10.18 -0.40
N ALA A 84 -19.98 10.70 -0.69
CA ALA A 84 -19.65 11.25 -2.01
C ALA A 84 -19.14 10.18 -3.00
N PHE A 85 -18.64 9.03 -2.51
CA PHE A 85 -17.92 8.05 -3.34
C PHE A 85 -18.49 6.65 -3.24
N ALA A 86 -18.60 5.97 -4.37
CA ALA A 86 -19.02 4.56 -4.42
C ALA A 86 -17.89 3.61 -4.00
N VAL A 87 -16.64 3.99 -4.22
CA VAL A 87 -15.44 3.24 -3.87
C VAL A 87 -14.39 4.18 -3.28
N VAL A 88 -13.74 3.74 -2.21
CA VAL A 88 -12.55 4.38 -1.65
C VAL A 88 -11.42 3.38 -1.60
N LEU A 89 -10.20 3.78 -1.99
CA LEU A 89 -9.00 2.97 -1.94
C LEU A 89 -7.96 3.65 -1.06
N SER A 90 -7.17 2.85 -0.33
CA SER A 90 -5.90 3.29 0.26
C SER A 90 -4.92 2.12 0.24
N GLN A 91 -3.79 2.29 -0.43
CA GLN A 91 -2.80 1.24 -0.65
C GLN A 91 -1.43 1.70 -0.19
N GLU A 92 -0.84 1.00 0.81
CA GLU A 92 0.49 1.32 1.34
C GLU A 92 0.61 2.81 1.70
N ALA A 93 -0.34 3.30 2.50
CA ALA A 93 -0.40 4.69 2.95
C ALA A 93 -0.76 4.81 4.44
N LEU A 94 -1.56 3.89 4.99
CA LEU A 94 -2.00 3.97 6.38
C LEU A 94 -0.87 3.79 7.39
N GLU A 95 0.20 3.09 7.02
CA GLU A 95 1.41 2.96 7.83
C GLU A 95 2.13 4.29 8.04
N HIS A 96 1.93 5.26 7.15
CA HIS A 96 2.51 6.61 7.20
C HIS A 96 1.60 7.64 7.89
N VAL A 97 0.40 7.22 8.31
CA VAL A 97 -0.56 8.10 8.99
C VAL A 97 -0.46 7.90 10.51
N PRO A 98 -0.21 8.97 11.30
CA PRO A 98 -0.08 8.85 12.76
C PRO A 98 -1.33 8.28 13.45
N ASP A 99 -2.53 8.62 12.96
CA ASP A 99 -3.81 8.07 13.42
C ASP A 99 -4.56 7.40 12.25
N PRO A 100 -4.28 6.12 11.98
CA PRO A 100 -4.91 5.37 10.91
C PRO A 100 -6.40 5.09 11.19
N PHE A 101 -6.79 5.05 12.46
CA PHE A 101 -8.19 4.86 12.85
C PHE A 101 -9.04 6.06 12.44
N GLN A 102 -8.55 7.28 12.65
CA GLN A 102 -9.23 8.49 12.20
C GLN A 102 -9.27 8.55 10.67
N ALA A 103 -8.19 8.18 9.98
CA ALA A 103 -8.16 8.16 8.52
C ALA A 103 -9.20 7.19 7.94
N VAL A 104 -9.33 5.98 8.51
CA VAL A 104 -10.31 4.99 8.04
C VAL A 104 -11.74 5.43 8.37
N ARG A 105 -11.99 6.10 9.52
CA ARG A 105 -13.30 6.73 9.81
C ARG A 105 -13.67 7.78 8.77
N GLU A 106 -12.73 8.65 8.36
CA GLU A 106 -12.96 9.65 7.31
C GLU A 106 -13.24 9.00 5.94
N MET A 107 -12.48 7.96 5.57
CA MET A 107 -12.75 7.16 4.37
C MET A 107 -14.15 6.54 4.42
N GLY A 108 -14.55 6.01 5.58
CA GLY A 108 -15.90 5.49 5.82
C GLY A 108 -16.99 6.58 5.75
N ARG A 109 -16.70 7.80 6.25
CA ARG A 109 -17.63 8.94 6.19
C ARG A 109 -17.96 9.30 4.75
N VAL A 110 -16.94 9.46 3.91
CA VAL A 110 -17.12 9.88 2.50
C VAL A 110 -17.63 8.76 1.59
N LEU A 111 -17.62 7.52 2.05
CA LEU A 111 -18.10 6.36 1.32
C LEU A 111 -19.64 6.32 1.32
N ASN A 112 -20.25 6.04 0.17
CA ASN A 112 -21.69 5.85 0.02
C ASN A 112 -22.19 4.65 0.84
N ARG A 113 -23.51 4.60 1.10
CA ARG A 113 -24.18 3.38 1.54
C ARG A 113 -23.96 2.27 0.52
N SER A 114 -23.70 1.06 0.97
CA SER A 114 -23.29 -0.10 0.16
C SER A 114 -22.02 0.12 -0.66
N GLY A 115 -21.29 1.23 -0.44
CA GLY A 115 -19.99 1.52 -1.04
C GLY A 115 -18.89 0.65 -0.44
N ARG A 116 -17.78 0.48 -1.16
CA ARG A 116 -16.66 -0.40 -0.77
C ARG A 116 -15.40 0.37 -0.49
N LEU A 117 -14.78 0.06 0.65
CA LEU A 117 -13.44 0.52 1.03
C LEU A 117 -12.44 -0.62 0.84
N LEU A 118 -11.37 -0.37 0.07
CA LEU A 118 -10.24 -1.28 -0.05
C LEU A 118 -9.04 -0.68 0.66
N LEU A 119 -8.46 -1.43 1.60
CA LEU A 119 -7.24 -1.09 2.32
C LEU A 119 -6.16 -2.12 2.03
N GLN A 120 -4.95 -1.66 1.70
CA GLN A 120 -3.75 -2.50 1.62
C GLN A 120 -2.70 -1.94 2.56
N VAL A 121 -2.11 -2.81 3.38
CA VAL A 121 -1.20 -2.43 4.46
C VAL A 121 -0.04 -3.42 4.61
N PRO A 122 1.16 -2.98 5.03
CA PRO A 122 2.29 -3.85 5.28
C PRO A 122 2.17 -4.58 6.62
N PHE A 123 2.81 -5.77 6.69
CA PHE A 123 2.97 -6.52 7.94
C PHE A 123 4.44 -6.91 8.18
N VAL A 124 4.97 -7.94 7.52
CA VAL A 124 6.39 -8.29 7.65
C VAL A 124 7.19 -7.51 6.61
N LEU A 125 7.50 -6.28 6.97
CA LEU A 125 8.21 -5.34 6.11
C LEU A 125 9.10 -4.42 6.96
N GLY A 126 10.33 -4.16 6.49
CA GLY A 126 11.27 -3.26 7.14
C GLY A 126 10.76 -1.81 7.17
N TYR A 127 11.34 -1.01 8.06
CA TYR A 127 11.08 0.43 8.15
C TYR A 127 11.33 1.15 6.82
N HIS A 128 10.40 1.98 6.39
CA HIS A 128 10.46 2.71 5.10
C HIS A 128 9.71 4.05 5.19
N PRO A 129 10.30 5.08 5.78
CA PRO A 129 9.63 6.34 6.03
C PRO A 129 9.27 7.09 4.74
N ASP A 130 8.04 7.67 4.73
CA ASP A 130 7.54 8.53 3.66
C ASP A 130 6.45 9.50 4.19
N PRO A 131 6.76 10.57 4.90
CA PRO A 131 8.05 10.90 5.55
C PRO A 131 8.34 10.10 6.82
N GLU A 132 7.33 9.51 7.45
CA GLU A 132 7.40 8.69 8.66
C GLU A 132 6.74 7.33 8.42
N ASP A 133 7.02 6.35 9.28
CA ASP A 133 6.52 4.99 9.19
C ASP A 133 6.13 4.50 10.60
N PHE A 134 4.82 4.52 10.91
CA PHE A 134 4.31 4.32 12.27
C PHE A 134 3.81 2.90 12.52
N TRP A 135 3.24 2.23 11.49
CA TRP A 135 2.39 1.08 11.73
C TRP A 135 2.74 -0.16 10.90
N ARG A 136 2.51 -1.31 11.52
CA ARG A 136 2.41 -2.62 10.84
C ARG A 136 1.12 -3.28 11.28
N PHE A 137 0.35 -3.80 10.32
CA PHE A 137 -0.96 -4.34 10.61
C PHE A 137 -0.99 -5.85 10.40
N THR A 138 -1.48 -6.59 11.41
CA THR A 138 -1.88 -7.98 11.25
C THR A 138 -3.21 -8.07 10.50
N ALA A 139 -3.59 -9.27 10.04
CA ALA A 139 -4.91 -9.48 9.44
C ALA A 139 -6.05 -9.11 10.40
N ALA A 140 -5.90 -9.39 11.71
CA ALA A 140 -6.87 -9.01 12.74
C ALA A 140 -6.91 -7.49 12.95
N GLY A 141 -5.74 -6.82 12.98
CA GLY A 141 -5.65 -5.37 13.08
C GLY A 141 -6.33 -4.66 11.91
N LEU A 142 -6.11 -5.15 10.67
CA LEU A 142 -6.79 -4.61 9.49
C LEU A 142 -8.32 -4.80 9.56
N ARG A 143 -8.79 -5.95 10.04
CA ARG A 143 -10.24 -6.18 10.27
C ARG A 143 -10.80 -5.19 11.30
N GLY A 144 -10.09 -4.98 12.41
CA GLY A 144 -10.47 -4.03 13.45
C GLY A 144 -10.56 -2.59 12.95
N LEU A 145 -9.73 -2.17 11.98
CA LEU A 145 -9.85 -0.85 11.34
C LEU A 145 -11.20 -0.66 10.64
N PHE A 146 -11.67 -1.67 9.88
CA PHE A 146 -12.99 -1.62 9.24
C PHE A 146 -14.11 -1.54 10.28
N GLU A 147 -14.07 -2.42 11.29
CA GLU A 147 -15.12 -2.52 12.31
C GLU A 147 -15.24 -1.21 13.12
N GLN A 148 -14.11 -0.61 13.54
CA GLN A 148 -14.10 0.65 14.27
C GLN A 148 -14.58 1.85 13.42
N ALA A 149 -14.50 1.75 12.10
CA ALA A 149 -15.06 2.74 11.18
C ALA A 149 -16.54 2.48 10.83
N GLY A 150 -17.19 1.49 11.46
CA GLY A 150 -18.60 1.13 11.19
C GLY A 150 -18.79 0.42 9.85
N LEU A 151 -17.74 -0.21 9.31
CA LEU A 151 -17.77 -0.95 8.06
C LEU A 151 -17.82 -2.45 8.33
N GLN A 152 -18.58 -3.18 7.52
CA GLN A 152 -18.58 -4.64 7.55
C GLN A 152 -17.38 -5.15 6.75
N CYS A 153 -16.43 -5.82 7.41
CA CYS A 153 -15.29 -6.43 6.75
C CYS A 153 -15.74 -7.68 5.97
N GLU A 154 -15.70 -7.61 4.63
CA GLU A 154 -16.05 -8.74 3.76
C GLU A 154 -14.94 -9.79 3.72
N GLN A 155 -13.69 -9.34 3.59
CA GLN A 155 -12.52 -10.22 3.47
C GLN A 155 -11.24 -9.53 3.88
N VAL A 156 -10.27 -10.32 4.34
CA VAL A 156 -8.86 -9.93 4.47
C VAL A 156 -8.03 -11.06 3.89
N GLU A 157 -7.20 -10.75 2.91
CA GLU A 157 -6.33 -11.70 2.20
C GLU A 157 -4.87 -11.22 2.26
N VAL A 158 -3.94 -12.14 1.99
CA VAL A 158 -2.52 -11.79 1.84
C VAL A 158 -2.34 -11.00 0.54
N ALA A 159 -1.85 -9.78 0.65
CA ALA A 159 -1.56 -8.91 -0.50
C ALA A 159 -0.30 -9.37 -1.24
N TYR A 160 0.75 -9.63 -0.49
CA TYR A 160 2.02 -10.18 -0.96
C TYR A 160 2.61 -11.09 0.12
N GLY A 161 3.30 -12.14 -0.32
CA GLY A 161 3.64 -13.27 0.54
C GLY A 161 4.92 -13.07 1.34
N ALA A 162 5.30 -14.15 2.01
CA ALA A 162 6.46 -14.24 2.87
C ALA A 162 7.78 -14.03 2.14
N GLY A 163 7.89 -14.54 0.91
CA GLY A 163 9.09 -14.42 0.09
C GLY A 163 9.40 -12.97 -0.26
N THR A 164 8.37 -12.17 -0.53
CA THR A 164 8.50 -10.73 -0.76
C THR A 164 8.95 -9.99 0.52
N GLY A 165 8.36 -10.29 1.67
CA GLY A 165 8.78 -9.73 2.97
C GLY A 165 10.22 -10.11 3.31
N LEU A 166 10.55 -11.40 3.22
CA LEU A 166 11.90 -11.92 3.49
C LEU A 166 12.95 -11.33 2.56
N HIS A 167 12.65 -11.24 1.26
CA HIS A 167 13.53 -10.58 0.29
C HIS A 167 13.95 -9.20 0.80
N ARG A 168 12.97 -8.38 1.22
CA ARG A 168 13.24 -7.01 1.66
C ARG A 168 14.07 -6.96 2.94
N ILE A 169 13.78 -7.83 3.90
CA ILE A 169 14.53 -7.92 5.16
C ILE A 169 15.99 -8.33 4.89
N LEU A 170 16.21 -9.34 4.04
CA LEU A 170 17.56 -9.79 3.71
C LEU A 170 18.37 -8.73 2.95
N VAL A 171 17.74 -7.99 2.05
CA VAL A 171 18.38 -6.91 1.32
C VAL A 171 18.81 -5.78 2.26
N GLU A 172 17.91 -5.33 3.15
CA GLU A 172 18.24 -4.26 4.11
C GLU A 172 19.27 -4.73 5.13
N PHE A 173 19.13 -5.94 5.66
CA PHE A 173 20.10 -6.51 6.61
C PHE A 173 21.50 -6.62 5.99
N GLY A 174 21.60 -7.22 4.79
CA GLY A 174 22.89 -7.38 4.10
C GLY A 174 23.51 -6.05 3.70
N ALA A 175 22.71 -5.10 3.22
CA ALA A 175 23.19 -3.76 2.89
C ALA A 175 23.68 -3.01 4.14
N GLY A 176 22.99 -3.15 5.28
CA GLY A 176 23.41 -2.57 6.57
C GLY A 176 24.72 -3.17 7.09
N VAL A 177 24.96 -4.47 6.91
CA VAL A 177 26.25 -5.09 7.22
C VAL A 177 27.37 -4.48 6.37
N VAL A 178 27.13 -4.31 5.06
CA VAL A 178 28.10 -3.68 4.16
C VAL A 178 28.36 -2.22 4.54
N GLU A 179 27.31 -1.47 4.87
CA GLU A 179 27.42 -0.07 5.33
C GLU A 179 28.30 0.06 6.56
N ARG A 180 28.19 -0.87 7.51
CA ARG A 180 29.00 -0.88 8.73
C ARG A 180 30.49 -1.07 8.44
N LEU A 181 30.83 -1.80 7.37
CA LEU A 181 32.19 -2.04 6.96
C LEU A 181 32.73 -0.92 6.04
N PHE A 182 31.89 -0.42 5.13
CA PHE A 182 32.25 0.60 4.16
C PHE A 182 30.98 1.35 3.69
N ALA A 183 30.66 2.45 4.35
CA ALA A 183 29.42 3.21 4.16
C ALA A 183 29.11 3.59 2.68
N PRO A 184 30.05 3.99 1.82
CA PRO A 184 29.78 4.29 0.42
C PRO A 184 29.22 3.10 -0.39
N ALA A 185 29.48 1.87 0.06
CA ALA A 185 29.01 0.67 -0.62
C ALA A 185 27.56 0.29 -0.32
N TYR A 186 26.85 0.99 0.58
CA TYR A 186 25.45 0.68 0.94
C TYR A 186 24.54 0.60 -0.29
N ARG A 187 24.49 1.66 -1.11
CA ARG A 187 23.61 1.70 -2.29
C ARG A 187 23.91 0.61 -3.32
N PRO A 188 25.17 0.42 -3.78
CA PRO A 188 25.46 -0.66 -4.72
C PRO A 188 25.22 -2.06 -4.12
N ALA A 189 25.58 -2.29 -2.85
CA ALA A 189 25.33 -3.55 -2.17
C ALA A 189 23.81 -3.85 -2.11
N LYS A 190 23.00 -2.86 -1.76
CA LYS A 190 21.54 -2.98 -1.75
C LYS A 190 20.98 -3.39 -3.11
N GLY A 191 21.50 -2.81 -4.20
CA GLY A 191 21.13 -3.19 -5.57
C GLY A 191 21.51 -4.65 -5.91
N CYS A 192 22.74 -5.05 -5.63
CA CYS A 192 23.20 -6.42 -5.86
C CYS A 192 22.41 -7.46 -5.04
N LEU A 193 22.18 -7.18 -3.75
CA LEU A 193 21.40 -8.06 -2.88
C LEU A 193 19.95 -8.16 -3.31
N ALA A 194 19.36 -7.05 -3.81
CA ALA A 194 17.99 -7.06 -4.34
C ALA A 194 17.85 -7.99 -5.55
N ILE A 195 18.85 -8.02 -6.43
CA ILE A 195 18.89 -8.95 -7.57
C ILE A 195 19.11 -10.38 -7.09
N MET A 196 20.10 -10.59 -6.21
CA MET A 196 20.46 -11.91 -5.70
C MET A 196 19.31 -12.61 -4.99
N PHE A 197 18.57 -11.90 -4.14
CA PHE A 197 17.45 -12.45 -3.39
C PHE A 197 16.11 -12.38 -4.13
N TYR A 198 16.06 -11.81 -5.34
CA TYR A 198 14.82 -11.67 -6.12
C TYR A 198 14.04 -13.00 -6.29
N PRO A 199 14.67 -14.16 -6.51
CA PRO A 199 13.96 -15.43 -6.66
C PRO A 199 13.08 -15.83 -5.47
N LEU A 200 13.35 -15.30 -4.26
CA LEU A 200 12.52 -15.54 -3.08
C LEU A 200 11.05 -15.11 -3.29
N LYS A 201 10.82 -14.10 -4.13
CA LYS A 201 9.48 -13.63 -4.47
C LYS A 201 8.66 -14.66 -5.24
N TRP A 202 9.28 -15.57 -5.96
CA TRP A 202 8.57 -16.65 -6.66
C TRP A 202 7.98 -17.67 -5.71
N LEU A 203 8.55 -17.80 -4.50
CA LEU A 203 8.02 -18.67 -3.44
C LEU A 203 6.66 -18.19 -2.93
N ASP A 204 6.30 -16.93 -3.11
CA ASP A 204 5.00 -16.39 -2.69
C ASP A 204 3.83 -17.17 -3.30
N GLY A 205 3.93 -17.53 -4.58
CA GLY A 205 2.90 -18.33 -5.25
C GLY A 205 2.79 -19.78 -4.72
N TRP A 206 3.90 -20.34 -4.27
CA TRP A 206 3.95 -21.70 -3.71
C TRP A 206 3.50 -21.72 -2.24
N LEU A 207 3.94 -20.77 -1.44
CA LEU A 207 3.60 -20.62 -0.03
C LEU A 207 2.15 -20.15 0.20
N ALA A 208 1.54 -19.48 -0.78
CA ALA A 208 0.18 -18.93 -0.67
C ALA A 208 -0.90 -19.99 -0.40
N LYS A 209 -0.60 -21.27 -0.55
CA LYS A 209 -1.55 -22.39 -0.35
C LYS A 209 -1.62 -22.90 1.09
N ARG A 210 -0.75 -22.47 2.01
CA ARG A 210 -0.71 -22.93 3.41
C ARG A 210 -0.35 -21.78 4.34
N ASP A 211 -1.25 -21.44 5.27
CA ASP A 211 -1.03 -20.60 6.47
C ASP A 211 -0.13 -19.36 6.29
N SER A 212 -0.27 -18.69 5.14
CA SER A 212 0.56 -17.54 4.75
C SER A 212 0.38 -16.32 5.67
N ASN A 213 -0.62 -16.32 6.55
CA ASN A 213 -0.90 -15.20 7.46
C ASN A 213 0.20 -14.97 8.52
N ARG A 214 0.97 -16.00 8.88
CA ARG A 214 2.01 -15.89 9.93
C ARG A 214 3.18 -15.00 9.54
N ILE A 215 3.56 -15.04 8.27
CA ILE A 215 4.72 -14.35 7.71
C ILE A 215 4.41 -13.61 6.42
N ALA A 216 3.14 -13.22 6.23
CA ALA A 216 2.74 -12.40 5.10
C ALA A 216 3.55 -11.10 5.06
N GLY A 217 3.96 -10.64 3.90
CA GLY A 217 4.59 -9.33 3.75
C GLY A 217 3.60 -8.21 4.00
N GLY A 218 2.34 -8.38 3.60
CA GLY A 218 1.24 -7.44 3.84
C GLY A 218 -0.13 -8.03 3.55
N PHE A 219 -1.15 -7.31 3.95
CA PHE A 219 -2.55 -7.70 3.81
C PHE A 219 -3.34 -6.71 2.96
N ILE A 220 -4.39 -7.21 2.31
CA ILE A 220 -5.40 -6.42 1.63
C ILE A 220 -6.78 -6.81 2.13
N GLY A 221 -7.61 -5.83 2.44
CA GLY A 221 -8.96 -6.03 2.93
C GLY A 221 -9.97 -5.23 2.13
N ILE A 222 -11.20 -5.74 2.09
CA ILE A 222 -12.37 -5.04 1.55
C ILE A 222 -13.42 -4.99 2.65
N GLY A 223 -13.93 -3.78 2.89
CA GLY A 223 -15.05 -3.53 3.78
C GLY A 223 -16.17 -2.81 3.04
N THR A 224 -17.42 -3.07 3.43
CA THR A 224 -18.61 -2.45 2.85
C THR A 224 -19.32 -1.61 3.91
N LYS A 225 -19.78 -0.42 3.51
CA LYS A 225 -20.61 0.43 4.36
C LYS A 225 -22.04 -0.14 4.39
N PRO A 226 -22.62 -0.40 5.56
CA PRO A 226 -24.00 -0.82 5.67
C PRO A 226 -24.98 0.10 4.93
N ALA A 227 -26.10 -0.47 4.46
CA ALA A 227 -27.13 0.23 3.71
C ALA A 227 -27.82 1.35 4.52
#